data_0daa98e61d80c91abe5e1b358649c365
#
_entry.id   0daa98e61d80c91abe5e1b358649c365
#
_cell.length_a   1.000
_cell.length_b   1.000
_cell.length_c   1.000
_cell.angle_alpha   90.00
_cell.angle_beta   90.00
_cell.angle_gamma   90.00
#
_symmetry.space_group_name_H-M   'P 1'
#
loop_
_entity.id
_entity.type
_entity.pdbx_description
1 polymer ?
#
loop_
_entity_poly.entity_id
_entity_poly.type
_entity_poly.pdbx_seq_one_letter_code
_entity_poly.pdbx_strand_id
1 'polypeptide(L)'
;PGQIEKSAVNLVAFAKTAVLEPEQSQELTLTFDLYDMASYDSYDMNKNGASTYELDKGKYSIKVMNNAHELNECENAEIEFEIASNLNYKLDPKTKQIVKNRFTGDTAYAGVPIDGSTAGSKIEYLSRGNFGETFPVDATPNRSGAEVSKANSYVYNGYENNERYTTAPKQGQNYGDEHLRLWTRADGSPATTSDLQGTGGVELKLNEELVEKLGRNYKAPEWEQLLNEITEAELYYLVECSGYSNAEMVSIGKAKNYDYDGPSGLQANAGTPDGVDKGKWTGFGGQMNLAQTFNIELAFSMGRTIGNEAQATGISGWYAPGVNLHRTPYNGRYFEYYSEDTVLSGWLGAYVIKGSLSANVYCYLKHFALSEMGQNPTRLNVWVTEQALRETYLRPFEIAVKEGGANGVMTAFNRIGGTW
;
A
#
# COMPACT_ATOMS: atom_id res chain seq x y z
N PRO A 1 25.97 12.04 7.41
CA PRO A 1 27.26 11.60 6.93
C PRO A 1 27.11 10.42 5.96
N GLY A 2 28.12 10.19 5.11
CA GLY A 2 28.14 9.06 4.18
C GLY A 2 27.88 9.44 2.71
N GLN A 3 27.72 8.41 1.87
CA GLN A 3 27.58 8.54 0.42
C GLN A 3 26.13 8.38 -0.04
N ILE A 4 25.29 7.77 0.78
CA ILE A 4 23.89 7.53 0.45
C ILE A 4 23.10 8.82 0.64
N GLU A 5 22.24 9.13 -0.29
CA GLU A 5 21.31 10.27 -0.23
C GLU A 5 20.41 10.19 1.01
N LYS A 6 20.24 11.30 1.72
CA LYS A 6 19.48 11.36 2.98
C LYS A 6 18.62 12.62 3.05
N SER A 7 17.50 12.54 3.76
CA SER A 7 16.80 13.77 4.16
C SER A 7 17.58 14.56 5.20
N ALA A 8 17.34 15.85 5.27
CA ALA A 8 17.88 16.72 6.31
C ALA A 8 17.34 16.34 7.70
N VAL A 9 16.06 15.96 7.77
CA VAL A 9 15.36 15.53 8.99
C VAL A 9 14.37 14.43 8.62
N ASN A 10 14.23 13.41 9.46
CA ASN A 10 13.20 12.39 9.38
C ASN A 10 12.44 12.33 10.71
N LEU A 11 11.13 12.26 10.65
CA LEU A 11 10.33 11.87 11.81
C LEU A 11 10.61 10.40 12.12
N VAL A 12 10.94 10.10 13.38
CA VAL A 12 11.18 8.71 13.83
C VAL A 12 10.19 8.27 14.90
N ALA A 13 9.70 9.21 15.70
CA ALA A 13 8.67 8.93 16.72
C ALA A 13 7.91 10.20 17.07
N PHE A 14 6.68 10.04 17.53
CA PHE A 14 5.84 11.10 18.06
C PHE A 14 4.89 10.54 19.12
N ALA A 15 4.41 11.40 20.02
CA ALA A 15 3.38 11.04 20.97
C ALA A 15 2.52 12.27 21.32
N LYS A 16 1.37 12.00 21.92
CA LYS A 16 0.44 13.01 22.43
C LYS A 16 0.28 12.83 23.93
N THR A 17 0.34 13.92 24.68
CA THR A 17 0.01 13.89 26.11
C THR A 17 -1.48 13.63 26.32
N ALA A 18 -1.83 13.12 27.49
CA ALA A 18 -3.21 13.24 27.96
C ALA A 18 -3.61 14.71 28.11
N VAL A 19 -4.87 14.97 28.40
CA VAL A 19 -5.30 16.31 28.81
C VAL A 19 -4.64 16.65 30.13
N LEU A 20 -3.86 17.72 30.14
CA LEU A 20 -3.15 18.18 31.33
C LEU A 20 -3.91 19.37 31.94
N GLU A 21 -4.17 19.30 33.24
CA GLU A 21 -4.64 20.44 34.00
C GLU A 21 -3.50 21.48 34.18
N PRO A 22 -3.80 22.74 34.50
CA PRO A 22 -2.78 23.72 34.77
C PRO A 22 -1.73 23.19 35.77
N GLU A 23 -0.44 23.42 35.50
CA GLU A 23 0.70 22.99 36.30
C GLU A 23 0.96 21.46 36.33
N GLN A 24 0.15 20.65 35.64
CA GLN A 24 0.45 19.24 35.47
C GLN A 24 1.53 19.00 34.40
N SER A 25 2.31 17.97 34.62
CA SER A 25 3.30 17.45 33.65
C SER A 25 3.09 15.97 33.42
N GLN A 26 3.50 15.51 32.26
CA GLN A 26 3.52 14.09 31.90
C GLN A 26 4.84 13.74 31.26
N GLU A 27 5.43 12.65 31.74
CA GLU A 27 6.58 12.04 31.08
C GLU A 27 6.12 11.21 29.88
N LEU A 28 6.78 11.38 28.73
CA LEU A 28 6.56 10.60 27.51
C LEU A 28 7.85 9.87 27.16
N THR A 29 7.75 8.55 26.96
CA THR A 29 8.83 7.74 26.42
C THR A 29 8.59 7.48 24.94
N LEU A 30 9.51 7.98 24.09
CA LEU A 30 9.49 7.72 22.65
C LEU A 30 10.53 6.67 22.32
N THR A 31 10.14 5.64 21.60
CA THR A 31 11.02 4.53 21.20
C THR A 31 11.03 4.40 19.69
N PHE A 32 12.20 4.20 19.12
CA PHE A 32 12.37 3.89 17.70
C PHE A 32 13.62 3.02 17.51
N ASP A 33 13.69 2.28 16.41
CA ASP A 33 14.84 1.46 16.08
C ASP A 33 15.86 2.24 15.24
N LEU A 34 17.15 1.91 15.37
CA LEU A 34 18.19 2.48 14.48
C LEU A 34 17.92 2.18 13.01
N TYR A 35 17.20 1.11 12.73
CA TYR A 35 16.72 0.78 11.37
C TYR A 35 15.84 1.88 10.78
N ASP A 36 15.03 2.56 11.60
CA ASP A 36 14.17 3.66 11.15
C ASP A 36 14.95 4.89 10.68
N MET A 37 16.24 4.97 11.02
CA MET A 37 17.16 6.01 10.57
C MET A 37 17.97 5.59 9.33
N ALA A 38 17.91 4.32 8.92
CA ALA A 38 18.69 3.81 7.81
C ALA A 38 18.16 4.31 6.46
N SER A 39 19.06 4.47 5.50
CA SER A 39 18.75 4.82 4.13
C SER A 39 19.00 3.64 3.19
N TYR A 40 18.19 3.51 2.14
CA TYR A 40 18.33 2.43 1.18
C TYR A 40 19.38 2.76 0.12
N ASP A 41 20.44 1.96 0.05
CA ASP A 41 21.50 2.12 -0.94
C ASP A 41 21.18 1.34 -2.23
N SER A 42 20.44 1.95 -3.14
CA SER A 42 20.06 1.33 -4.42
C SER A 42 21.24 1.06 -5.33
N TYR A 43 22.30 1.85 -5.23
CA TYR A 43 23.38 1.88 -6.20
C TYR A 43 24.71 1.42 -5.64
N ASP A 44 24.72 0.82 -4.45
CA ASP A 44 25.93 0.40 -3.75
C ASP A 44 26.97 1.56 -3.64
N MET A 45 26.47 2.73 -3.22
CA MET A 45 27.29 3.94 -3.07
C MET A 45 28.41 3.74 -2.05
N ASN A 46 28.18 2.93 -1.03
CA ASN A 46 29.15 2.54 -0.03
C ASN A 46 30.12 1.45 -0.51
N LYS A 47 29.93 0.90 -1.72
CA LYS A 47 30.80 -0.10 -2.38
C LYS A 47 31.07 -1.32 -1.50
N ASN A 48 30.02 -1.81 -0.84
CA ASN A 48 30.11 -2.98 0.05
C ASN A 48 29.54 -4.25 -0.60
N GLY A 49 29.14 -4.19 -1.88
CA GLY A 49 28.59 -5.28 -2.66
C GLY A 49 27.14 -5.62 -2.33
N ALA A 50 26.40 -4.69 -1.71
CA ALA A 50 25.03 -4.91 -1.29
C ALA A 50 24.15 -3.69 -1.57
N SER A 51 22.93 -3.94 -2.03
CA SER A 51 21.86 -2.93 -2.12
C SER A 51 20.87 -3.21 -0.99
N THR A 52 21.03 -2.53 0.12
CA THR A 52 20.29 -2.77 1.35
C THR A 52 20.02 -1.47 2.11
N TYR A 53 19.25 -1.54 3.20
CA TYR A 53 19.19 -0.42 4.13
C TYR A 53 20.49 -0.32 4.90
N GLU A 54 21.03 0.88 4.98
CA GLU A 54 22.31 1.15 5.62
C GLU A 54 22.25 2.39 6.50
N LEU A 55 22.94 2.31 7.63
CA LEU A 55 23.19 3.44 8.50
C LEU A 55 24.71 3.69 8.51
N ASP A 56 25.14 4.78 7.88
CA ASP A 56 26.54 5.12 7.74
C ASP A 56 27.16 5.46 9.10
N LYS A 57 28.44 5.14 9.26
CA LYS A 57 29.21 5.64 10.40
C LYS A 57 29.25 7.17 10.41
N GLY A 58 29.22 7.77 11.57
CA GLY A 58 29.31 9.21 11.73
C GLY A 58 28.39 9.75 12.81
N LYS A 59 28.33 11.07 12.90
CA LYS A 59 27.50 11.75 13.89
C LYS A 59 26.07 11.92 13.40
N TYR A 60 25.16 11.64 14.28
CA TYR A 60 23.71 11.82 14.14
C TYR A 60 23.20 12.65 15.32
N SER A 61 22.06 13.29 15.13
CA SER A 61 21.36 13.94 16.22
C SER A 61 19.88 13.50 16.28
N ILE A 62 19.40 13.36 17.51
CA ILE A 62 17.99 13.22 17.82
C ILE A 62 17.52 14.62 18.25
N LYS A 63 16.41 15.06 17.67
CA LYS A 63 15.88 16.41 17.90
C LYS A 63 14.43 16.35 18.36
N VAL A 64 14.12 17.09 19.41
CA VAL A 64 12.74 17.40 19.76
C VAL A 64 12.33 18.62 18.96
N MET A 65 11.35 18.46 18.09
CA MET A 65 10.96 19.47 17.12
C MET A 65 9.55 19.96 17.38
N ASN A 66 9.28 21.24 17.15
CA ASN A 66 7.95 21.82 17.13
C ASN A 66 7.20 21.47 15.81
N ASN A 67 7.95 21.39 14.73
CA ASN A 67 7.52 21.02 13.38
C ASN A 67 8.73 20.54 12.57
N ALA A 68 8.59 20.30 11.29
CA ALA A 68 9.67 19.78 10.42
C ALA A 68 10.89 20.73 10.29
N HIS A 69 10.79 21.99 10.70
CA HIS A 69 11.79 23.03 10.47
C HIS A 69 12.33 23.69 11.74
N GLU A 70 11.59 23.57 12.86
CA GLU A 70 11.87 24.33 14.09
C GLU A 70 12.20 23.40 15.24
N LEU A 71 13.42 23.53 15.77
CA LEU A 71 13.83 22.87 17.00
C LEU A 71 12.98 23.41 18.17
N ASN A 72 12.61 22.53 19.09
CA ASN A 72 11.95 22.96 20.32
C ASN A 72 12.93 23.74 21.21
N GLU A 73 12.43 24.72 21.96
CA GLU A 73 13.24 25.58 22.84
C GLU A 73 13.55 24.92 24.21
N CYS A 74 13.17 23.67 24.43
CA CYS A 74 13.44 22.96 25.66
C CYS A 74 14.96 22.69 25.87
N GLU A 75 15.35 22.51 27.12
CA GLU A 75 16.71 22.07 27.44
C GLU A 75 16.98 20.70 26.84
N ASN A 76 18.15 20.51 26.23
CA ASN A 76 18.53 19.27 25.52
C ASN A 76 17.61 18.87 24.35
N ALA A 77 17.04 19.84 23.67
CA ALA A 77 16.20 19.58 22.48
C ALA A 77 16.97 18.88 21.36
N GLU A 78 18.30 18.92 21.35
CA GLU A 78 19.16 18.19 20.43
C GLU A 78 20.19 17.37 21.19
N ILE A 79 20.27 16.07 20.87
CA ILE A 79 21.26 15.14 21.46
C ILE A 79 22.05 14.52 20.32
N GLU A 80 23.35 14.74 20.30
CA GLU A 80 24.26 14.09 19.35
C GLU A 80 24.70 12.72 19.85
N PHE A 81 24.84 11.78 18.92
CA PHE A 81 25.46 10.47 19.16
C PHE A 81 26.25 10.03 17.93
N GLU A 82 27.06 9.01 18.07
CA GLU A 82 27.94 8.53 17.02
C GLU A 82 27.66 7.07 16.69
N ILE A 83 27.54 6.77 15.41
CA ILE A 83 27.56 5.41 14.87
C ILE A 83 29.01 5.09 14.51
N ALA A 84 29.62 4.17 15.25
CA ALA A 84 31.05 3.87 15.15
C ALA A 84 31.44 3.14 13.86
N SER A 85 30.55 2.37 13.27
CA SER A 85 30.76 1.63 12.02
C SER A 85 29.48 1.56 11.19
N ASN A 86 29.62 1.41 9.87
CA ASN A 86 28.44 1.23 9.01
C ASN A 86 27.64 0.01 9.46
N LEU A 87 26.32 0.20 9.60
CA LEU A 87 25.36 -0.88 9.84
C LEU A 87 24.68 -1.23 8.51
N ASN A 88 24.62 -2.50 8.19
CA ASN A 88 24.02 -2.99 6.96
C ASN A 88 22.90 -3.99 7.29
N TYR A 89 21.69 -3.68 6.88
CA TYR A 89 20.49 -4.47 7.16
C TYR A 89 20.14 -5.35 5.95
N LYS A 90 20.86 -6.47 5.79
CA LYS A 90 20.59 -7.45 4.72
C LYS A 90 19.25 -8.17 4.87
N LEU A 91 18.72 -8.20 6.08
CA LEU A 91 17.42 -8.74 6.42
C LEU A 91 16.55 -7.64 7.03
N ASP A 92 15.29 -7.62 6.66
CA ASP A 92 14.30 -6.81 7.36
C ASP A 92 14.22 -7.24 8.84
N PRO A 93 14.32 -6.32 9.80
CA PRO A 93 14.40 -6.67 11.22
C PRO A 93 13.17 -7.41 11.75
N LYS A 94 11.98 -7.12 11.20
CA LYS A 94 10.71 -7.73 11.65
C LYS A 94 10.38 -9.01 10.89
N THR A 95 10.40 -8.95 9.55
CA THR A 95 9.95 -10.07 8.73
C THR A 95 11.05 -11.10 8.46
N LYS A 96 12.32 -10.76 8.73
CA LYS A 96 13.51 -11.58 8.42
C LYS A 96 13.68 -11.90 6.94
N GLN A 97 12.94 -11.21 6.07
CA GLN A 97 13.08 -11.34 4.64
C GLN A 97 14.36 -10.66 4.14
N ILE A 98 14.97 -11.21 3.11
CA ILE A 98 16.15 -10.64 2.48
C ILE A 98 15.75 -9.32 1.80
N VAL A 99 16.48 -8.26 2.12
CA VAL A 99 16.38 -6.98 1.42
C VAL A 99 17.13 -7.09 0.10
N LYS A 100 16.44 -6.86 -1.02
CA LYS A 100 16.99 -6.93 -2.37
C LYS A 100 16.60 -5.70 -3.16
N ASN A 101 17.52 -5.22 -3.98
CA ASN A 101 17.18 -4.28 -5.04
C ASN A 101 16.25 -4.99 -6.05
N ARG A 102 15.10 -4.38 -6.31
CA ARG A 102 14.06 -4.95 -7.18
C ARG A 102 14.07 -4.33 -8.57
N PHE A 103 14.66 -3.16 -8.72
CA PHE A 103 14.68 -2.43 -9.98
C PHE A 103 15.94 -2.69 -10.81
N THR A 104 17.00 -3.19 -10.20
CA THR A 104 18.25 -3.49 -10.90
C THR A 104 18.07 -4.67 -11.86
N GLY A 105 18.33 -4.41 -13.14
CA GLY A 105 18.21 -5.39 -14.20
C GLY A 105 16.80 -5.59 -14.74
N ASP A 106 15.78 -5.00 -14.11
CA ASP A 106 14.44 -4.97 -14.67
C ASP A 106 14.40 -3.93 -15.79
N THR A 107 14.38 -4.40 -17.01
CA THR A 107 14.08 -3.54 -18.15
C THR A 107 12.58 -3.29 -18.16
N ALA A 108 12.18 -2.06 -17.89
CA ALA A 108 10.83 -1.62 -18.17
C ALA A 108 10.54 -1.78 -19.67
N TYR A 109 9.29 -1.76 -20.02
CA TYR A 109 8.83 -1.79 -21.40
C TYR A 109 9.65 -0.85 -22.29
N ALA A 110 10.01 -1.32 -23.48
CA ALA A 110 10.81 -0.59 -24.48
C ALA A 110 12.26 -0.26 -24.07
N GLY A 111 12.86 -1.03 -23.18
CA GLY A 111 14.26 -0.87 -22.81
C GLY A 111 14.56 0.31 -21.90
N VAL A 112 13.55 0.93 -21.31
CA VAL A 112 13.72 1.98 -20.29
C VAL A 112 13.65 1.31 -18.92
N PRO A 113 14.72 1.34 -18.12
CA PRO A 113 14.70 0.76 -16.77
C PRO A 113 13.71 1.48 -15.87
N ILE A 114 13.14 0.74 -14.92
CA ILE A 114 12.21 1.28 -13.94
C ILE A 114 12.91 2.31 -13.03
N ASP A 115 14.20 2.12 -12.77
CA ASP A 115 14.99 2.94 -11.85
C ASP A 115 15.83 4.06 -12.54
N GLY A 116 15.71 4.23 -13.85
CA GLY A 116 16.49 5.22 -14.59
C GLY A 116 17.96 4.89 -14.76
N SER A 117 18.38 3.67 -14.45
CA SER A 117 19.79 3.27 -14.46
C SER A 117 20.41 3.18 -15.87
N THR A 118 19.61 3.26 -16.92
CA THR A 118 20.14 3.22 -18.30
C THR A 118 20.65 4.60 -18.74
N ALA A 119 21.92 4.65 -19.09
CA ALA A 119 22.53 5.82 -19.66
C ALA A 119 21.77 6.28 -20.93
N GLY A 120 21.41 7.57 -20.99
CA GLY A 120 20.70 8.16 -22.13
C GLY A 120 19.17 8.18 -22.00
N SER A 121 18.60 7.69 -20.91
CA SER A 121 17.21 7.95 -20.55
C SER A 121 17.04 9.47 -20.33
N LYS A 122 16.11 10.10 -21.07
CA LYS A 122 15.75 11.50 -20.84
C LYS A 122 14.66 11.67 -19.77
N ILE A 123 14.26 10.57 -19.15
CA ILE A 123 13.25 10.58 -18.09
C ILE A 123 13.96 10.91 -16.79
N GLU A 124 13.54 11.99 -16.17
CA GLU A 124 13.98 12.33 -14.83
C GLU A 124 13.18 11.55 -13.80
N TYR A 125 13.91 10.84 -12.95
CA TYR A 125 13.31 9.99 -11.92
C TYR A 125 13.18 10.78 -10.63
N LEU A 126 12.04 10.63 -9.97
CA LEU A 126 11.87 11.11 -8.60
C LEU A 126 12.92 10.46 -7.72
N SER A 127 13.78 11.27 -7.11
CA SER A 127 14.76 10.84 -6.11
C SER A 127 14.57 11.65 -4.83
N ARG A 128 15.30 11.30 -3.80
CA ARG A 128 15.30 12.09 -2.59
C ARG A 128 16.02 13.44 -2.79
N GLY A 129 17.07 13.47 -3.61
CA GLY A 129 17.86 14.65 -3.87
C GLY A 129 17.17 15.70 -4.75
N ASN A 130 16.35 15.26 -5.70
CA ASN A 130 15.64 16.16 -6.60
C ASN A 130 14.15 16.33 -6.25
N PHE A 131 13.76 15.97 -5.05
CA PHE A 131 12.35 15.94 -4.64
C PHE A 131 11.65 17.30 -4.84
N GLY A 132 12.31 18.40 -4.49
CA GLY A 132 11.80 19.76 -4.69
C GLY A 132 11.74 20.20 -6.15
N GLU A 133 12.69 19.76 -6.98
CA GLU A 133 12.80 20.14 -8.38
C GLU A 133 11.73 19.48 -9.25
N THR A 134 11.19 18.37 -8.83
CA THR A 134 10.14 17.62 -9.53
C THR A 134 8.72 18.05 -9.15
N PHE A 135 8.56 19.06 -8.30
CA PHE A 135 7.25 19.64 -8.00
C PHE A 135 6.69 20.35 -9.23
N PRO A 136 5.41 20.13 -9.55
CA PRO A 136 4.76 20.91 -10.60
C PRO A 136 4.67 22.38 -10.18
N VAL A 137 5.11 23.28 -11.05
CA VAL A 137 5.10 24.73 -10.80
C VAL A 137 3.75 25.37 -11.12
N ASP A 138 2.86 24.65 -11.80
CA ASP A 138 1.49 25.06 -12.07
C ASP A 138 0.52 23.86 -12.04
N ALA A 139 -0.78 24.17 -11.97
CA ALA A 139 -1.84 23.16 -11.96
C ALA A 139 -2.09 22.51 -13.34
N THR A 140 -1.51 23.06 -14.38
CA THR A 140 -1.68 22.55 -15.73
C THR A 140 -0.51 21.63 -16.05
N PRO A 141 -0.68 20.30 -15.99
CA PRO A 141 0.38 19.39 -16.37
C PRO A 141 0.78 19.73 -17.80
N ASN A 142 2.06 19.85 -18.07
CA ASN A 142 2.55 20.05 -19.41
C ASN A 142 2.29 18.79 -20.25
N ARG A 143 1.06 18.69 -20.75
CA ARG A 143 0.60 17.55 -21.55
C ARG A 143 1.17 17.55 -22.96
N SER A 144 1.79 18.65 -23.38
CA SER A 144 2.30 18.84 -24.73
C SER A 144 3.81 18.69 -24.85
N GLY A 145 4.51 18.44 -23.77
CA GLY A 145 5.94 18.21 -23.82
C GLY A 145 6.28 17.00 -24.69
N ALA A 146 7.07 17.21 -25.73
CA ALA A 146 7.49 16.13 -26.64
C ALA A 146 8.19 14.97 -25.89
N GLU A 147 8.78 15.26 -24.74
CA GLU A 147 9.44 14.27 -23.88
C GLU A 147 8.44 13.41 -23.09
N VAL A 148 7.37 14.02 -22.55
CA VAL A 148 6.28 13.30 -21.90
C VAL A 148 5.52 12.45 -22.91
N SER A 149 5.25 12.98 -24.10
CA SER A 149 4.65 12.22 -25.19
C SER A 149 5.53 11.06 -25.63
N LYS A 150 6.84 11.24 -25.63
CA LYS A 150 7.80 10.18 -25.96
C LYS A 150 7.87 9.11 -24.88
N ALA A 151 7.91 9.48 -23.60
CA ALA A 151 7.85 8.53 -22.49
C ALA A 151 6.55 7.72 -22.52
N ASN A 152 5.41 8.40 -22.73
CA ASN A 152 4.11 7.75 -22.87
C ASN A 152 4.03 6.86 -24.12
N SER A 153 4.67 7.25 -25.22
CA SER A 153 4.71 6.43 -26.44
C SER A 153 5.58 5.19 -26.28
N TYR A 154 6.66 5.25 -25.51
CA TYR A 154 7.46 4.06 -25.19
C TYR A 154 6.64 3.03 -24.40
N VAL A 155 5.85 3.47 -23.44
CA VAL A 155 4.94 2.60 -22.69
C VAL A 155 3.85 2.05 -23.60
N TYR A 156 3.28 2.89 -24.46
CA TYR A 156 2.20 2.49 -25.38
C TYR A 156 2.71 1.53 -26.46
N ASN A 157 3.87 1.80 -27.06
CA ASN A 157 4.48 0.93 -28.06
C ASN A 157 4.94 -0.40 -27.47
N GLY A 158 5.37 -0.42 -26.20
CA GLY A 158 5.65 -1.65 -25.49
C GLY A 158 4.39 -2.51 -25.28
N TYR A 159 3.22 -1.89 -25.13
CA TYR A 159 1.94 -2.57 -25.05
C TYR A 159 1.49 -3.16 -26.39
N GLU A 160 1.65 -2.39 -27.47
CA GLU A 160 1.26 -2.84 -28.81
C GLU A 160 2.15 -3.97 -29.34
N ASN A 161 3.40 -4.02 -28.95
CA ASN A 161 4.37 -5.03 -29.38
C ASN A 161 4.55 -6.17 -28.38
N ASN A 162 3.84 -6.15 -27.26
CA ASN A 162 3.91 -7.25 -26.31
C ASN A 162 2.91 -8.34 -26.73
N GLU A 163 3.43 -9.49 -27.17
CA GLU A 163 2.64 -10.63 -27.62
C GLU A 163 1.59 -11.09 -26.59
N ARG A 164 1.80 -10.80 -25.30
CA ARG A 164 0.81 -11.04 -24.24
C ARG A 164 -0.48 -10.26 -24.44
N TYR A 165 -0.43 -9.11 -25.12
CA TYR A 165 -1.60 -8.24 -25.31
C TYR A 165 -2.10 -8.21 -26.76
N THR A 166 -1.27 -8.62 -27.71
CA THR A 166 -1.70 -8.77 -29.12
C THR A 166 -2.60 -9.97 -29.33
N THR A 167 -2.59 -10.90 -28.40
CA THR A 167 -3.47 -12.08 -28.37
C THR A 167 -4.71 -11.88 -27.52
N ALA A 168 -4.90 -10.69 -26.89
CA ALA A 168 -6.15 -10.40 -26.18
C ALA A 168 -7.32 -10.51 -27.18
N PRO A 169 -8.33 -11.36 -26.92
CA PRO A 169 -9.47 -11.51 -27.83
C PRO A 169 -10.15 -10.17 -28.03
N LYS A 170 -10.42 -9.81 -29.28
CA LYS A 170 -11.26 -8.66 -29.58
C LYS A 170 -12.67 -8.95 -29.09
N GLN A 171 -13.37 -7.90 -28.64
CA GLN A 171 -14.74 -8.01 -28.20
C GLN A 171 -15.59 -8.84 -29.21
N GLY A 172 -16.17 -9.93 -28.73
CA GLY A 172 -16.96 -10.87 -29.57
C GLY A 172 -16.19 -12.09 -30.09
N GLN A 173 -14.89 -12.22 -29.77
CA GLN A 173 -14.20 -13.50 -29.95
C GLN A 173 -14.40 -14.38 -28.71
N ASN A 174 -14.89 -15.57 -28.89
CA ASN A 174 -14.86 -16.59 -27.83
C ASN A 174 -13.42 -16.80 -27.41
N TYR A 175 -13.18 -16.75 -26.12
CA TYR A 175 -11.94 -17.24 -25.53
C TYR A 175 -11.91 -18.75 -25.82
N GLY A 176 -11.30 -19.12 -26.92
CA GLY A 176 -11.14 -20.53 -27.25
C GLY A 176 -10.29 -21.23 -26.21
N ASP A 177 -10.26 -22.53 -26.25
CA ASP A 177 -9.49 -23.43 -25.38
C ASP A 177 -8.01 -23.08 -25.22
N GLU A 178 -7.49 -22.12 -26.00
CA GLU A 178 -6.12 -21.63 -25.92
C GLU A 178 -5.78 -20.95 -24.58
N HIS A 179 -6.75 -20.34 -23.91
CA HIS A 179 -6.52 -19.73 -22.59
C HIS A 179 -6.63 -20.74 -21.44
N LEU A 180 -7.34 -21.83 -21.66
CA LEU A 180 -7.36 -22.98 -20.75
C LEU A 180 -6.06 -23.80 -20.81
N ARG A 181 -5.17 -23.55 -21.80
CA ARG A 181 -3.87 -24.21 -21.91
C ARG A 181 -2.91 -23.96 -20.74
N LEU A 182 -3.20 -23.00 -19.88
CA LEU A 182 -2.48 -22.80 -18.62
C LEU A 182 -2.83 -23.88 -17.58
N TRP A 183 -3.90 -24.63 -17.82
CA TRP A 183 -4.39 -25.67 -16.94
C TRP A 183 -4.33 -27.01 -17.69
N THR A 184 -3.33 -27.79 -17.37
CA THR A 184 -3.17 -29.13 -17.93
C THR A 184 -3.49 -30.16 -16.86
N ARG A 185 -4.20 -31.20 -17.25
CA ARG A 185 -4.37 -32.41 -16.43
C ARG A 185 -3.03 -33.09 -16.21
N ALA A 186 -2.96 -34.01 -15.25
CA ALA A 186 -1.77 -34.79 -14.96
C ALA A 186 -1.25 -35.60 -16.16
N ASP A 187 -2.10 -35.90 -17.13
CA ASP A 187 -1.76 -36.60 -18.39
C ASP A 187 -1.27 -35.64 -19.49
N GLY A 188 -1.17 -34.34 -19.22
CA GLY A 188 -0.75 -33.32 -20.17
C GLY A 188 -1.85 -32.84 -21.14
N SER A 189 -3.07 -33.35 -21.03
CA SER A 189 -4.20 -32.87 -21.83
C SER A 189 -4.72 -31.53 -21.28
N PRO A 190 -5.34 -30.66 -22.11
CA PRO A 190 -5.97 -29.42 -21.64
C PRO A 190 -7.05 -29.71 -20.60
N ALA A 191 -7.06 -28.95 -19.50
CA ALA A 191 -8.16 -28.97 -18.55
C ALA A 191 -9.42 -28.39 -19.19
N THR A 192 -10.56 -28.90 -18.81
CA THR A 192 -11.88 -28.39 -19.20
C THR A 192 -12.59 -27.82 -17.96
N THR A 193 -13.65 -27.07 -18.17
CA THR A 193 -14.50 -26.57 -17.07
C THR A 193 -15.04 -27.68 -16.18
N SER A 194 -15.20 -28.90 -16.72
CA SER A 194 -15.57 -30.07 -15.92
C SER A 194 -14.52 -30.50 -14.91
N ASP A 195 -13.26 -30.19 -15.16
CA ASP A 195 -12.17 -30.51 -14.25
C ASP A 195 -12.11 -29.55 -13.06
N LEU A 196 -12.79 -28.43 -13.15
CA LEU A 196 -12.94 -27.43 -12.08
C LEU A 196 -14.13 -27.72 -11.17
N GLN A 197 -14.92 -28.75 -11.47
CA GLN A 197 -16.01 -29.16 -10.60
C GLN A 197 -15.46 -29.88 -9.39
N GLY A 198 -15.81 -29.39 -8.21
CA GLY A 198 -15.49 -30.06 -6.97
C GLY A 198 -15.97 -31.50 -6.99
N THR A 199 -15.15 -32.38 -6.49
CA THR A 199 -15.42 -33.85 -6.49
C THR A 199 -16.51 -34.26 -5.50
N GLY A 200 -17.11 -33.31 -4.77
CA GLY A 200 -18.27 -33.53 -3.91
C GLY A 200 -18.09 -34.58 -2.81
N GLY A 201 -16.89 -34.75 -2.29
CA GLY A 201 -16.55 -35.89 -1.48
C GLY A 201 -16.42 -35.67 0.03
N VAL A 202 -16.24 -34.45 0.47
CA VAL A 202 -16.08 -34.14 1.90
C VAL A 202 -16.81 -32.83 2.19
N GLU A 203 -17.85 -32.87 3.01
CA GLU A 203 -18.55 -31.66 3.46
C GLU A 203 -17.72 -30.86 4.48
N LEU A 204 -16.64 -30.24 4.02
CA LEU A 204 -15.87 -29.31 4.83
C LEU A 204 -16.45 -27.90 4.64
N LYS A 205 -17.09 -27.39 5.69
CA LYS A 205 -17.63 -26.03 5.68
C LYS A 205 -16.86 -25.12 6.63
N LEU A 206 -16.75 -23.86 6.25
CA LEU A 206 -16.19 -22.83 7.09
C LEU A 206 -17.03 -22.69 8.38
N ASN A 207 -16.35 -22.76 9.50
CA ASN A 207 -16.86 -22.47 10.84
C ASN A 207 -15.75 -21.76 11.62
N GLU A 208 -16.06 -21.28 12.81
CA GLU A 208 -15.09 -20.52 13.62
C GLU A 208 -13.81 -21.30 13.88
N GLU A 209 -13.88 -22.59 14.25
CA GLU A 209 -12.73 -23.44 14.52
C GLU A 209 -11.84 -23.61 13.30
N LEU A 210 -12.45 -23.87 12.12
CA LEU A 210 -11.71 -24.02 10.88
C LEU A 210 -11.09 -22.69 10.43
N VAL A 211 -11.79 -21.58 10.56
CA VAL A 211 -11.28 -20.25 10.23
C VAL A 211 -10.10 -19.89 11.13
N GLU A 212 -10.17 -20.17 12.43
CA GLU A 212 -9.05 -19.97 13.36
C GLU A 212 -7.85 -20.85 13.00
N LYS A 213 -8.09 -22.13 12.70
CA LYS A 213 -7.06 -23.09 12.28
C LYS A 213 -6.38 -22.68 10.97
N LEU A 214 -7.15 -22.27 9.99
CA LEU A 214 -6.62 -21.81 8.71
C LEU A 214 -5.83 -20.51 8.88
N GLY A 215 -6.40 -19.51 9.55
CA GLY A 215 -5.78 -18.25 9.87
C GLY A 215 -4.98 -17.67 8.69
N ARG A 216 -3.68 -17.48 8.92
CA ARG A 216 -2.71 -17.06 7.87
C ARG A 216 -1.89 -18.24 7.31
N ASN A 217 -2.25 -19.45 7.62
CA ASN A 217 -1.56 -20.65 7.14
C ASN A 217 -2.08 -21.05 5.76
N TYR A 218 -1.61 -20.42 4.72
CA TYR A 218 -1.96 -20.71 3.32
C TYR A 218 -1.49 -22.08 2.82
N LYS A 219 -0.76 -22.84 3.64
CA LYS A 219 -0.29 -24.20 3.31
C LYS A 219 -1.08 -25.28 4.04
N ALA A 220 -2.11 -24.91 4.79
CA ALA A 220 -2.97 -25.88 5.44
C ALA A 220 -3.69 -26.74 4.39
N PRO A 221 -3.69 -28.09 4.54
CA PRO A 221 -4.31 -28.98 3.55
C PRO A 221 -5.82 -28.79 3.43
N GLU A 222 -6.46 -28.23 4.45
CA GLU A 222 -7.89 -27.92 4.45
C GLU A 222 -8.26 -26.87 3.38
N TRP A 223 -7.32 -26.00 2.97
CA TRP A 223 -7.58 -25.08 1.85
C TRP A 223 -7.84 -25.82 0.56
N GLU A 224 -7.07 -26.86 0.26
CA GLU A 224 -7.26 -27.66 -0.95
C GLU A 224 -8.61 -28.41 -0.89
N GLN A 225 -8.99 -28.92 0.28
CA GLN A 225 -10.28 -29.56 0.49
C GLN A 225 -11.44 -28.58 0.24
N LEU A 226 -11.39 -27.39 0.85
CA LEU A 226 -12.40 -26.34 0.65
C LEU A 226 -12.50 -25.92 -0.82
N LEU A 227 -11.36 -25.70 -1.49
CA LEU A 227 -11.34 -25.29 -2.90
C LEU A 227 -11.94 -26.36 -3.82
N ASN A 228 -11.75 -27.64 -3.49
CA ASN A 228 -12.32 -28.75 -4.27
C ASN A 228 -13.83 -28.90 -4.09
N GLU A 229 -14.44 -28.31 -3.06
CA GLU A 229 -15.88 -28.33 -2.86
C GLU A 229 -16.62 -27.20 -3.58
N ILE A 230 -15.89 -26.13 -4.02
CA ILE A 230 -16.48 -24.99 -4.71
C ILE A 230 -16.99 -25.44 -6.08
N THR A 231 -18.25 -25.17 -6.36
CA THR A 231 -18.86 -25.50 -7.66
C THR A 231 -18.42 -24.53 -8.75
N GLU A 232 -18.47 -24.96 -10.00
CA GLU A 232 -18.20 -24.10 -11.17
C GLU A 232 -19.11 -22.87 -11.18
N ALA A 233 -20.39 -23.02 -10.86
CA ALA A 233 -21.33 -21.91 -10.78
C ALA A 233 -20.93 -20.88 -9.72
N GLU A 234 -20.45 -21.32 -8.57
CA GLU A 234 -19.96 -20.43 -7.50
C GLU A 234 -18.67 -19.72 -7.92
N LEU A 235 -17.77 -20.37 -8.66
CA LEU A 235 -16.57 -19.73 -9.20
C LEU A 235 -16.91 -18.63 -10.21
N TYR A 236 -17.84 -18.90 -11.14
CA TYR A 236 -18.34 -17.86 -12.06
C TYR A 236 -18.97 -16.70 -11.29
N TYR A 237 -19.82 -17.00 -10.32
CA TYR A 237 -20.49 -15.99 -9.53
C TYR A 237 -19.49 -15.16 -8.69
N LEU A 238 -18.45 -15.79 -8.15
CA LEU A 238 -17.38 -15.11 -7.45
C LEU A 238 -16.67 -14.08 -8.34
N VAL A 239 -16.35 -14.47 -9.57
CA VAL A 239 -15.66 -13.57 -10.53
C VAL A 239 -16.60 -12.47 -11.04
N GLU A 240 -17.84 -12.80 -11.34
CA GLU A 240 -18.80 -11.87 -11.94
C GLU A 240 -19.37 -10.85 -10.93
N CYS A 241 -19.55 -11.27 -9.67
CA CYS A 241 -20.26 -10.49 -8.64
C CYS A 241 -19.36 -9.94 -7.52
N SER A 242 -18.04 -9.95 -7.69
CA SER A 242 -17.10 -9.51 -6.65
C SER A 242 -16.75 -8.01 -6.67
N GLY A 243 -17.59 -7.16 -7.24
CA GLY A 243 -17.45 -5.70 -7.15
C GLY A 243 -18.14 -5.15 -5.90
N TYR A 244 -17.41 -4.50 -4.98
CA TYR A 244 -17.93 -3.98 -3.69
C TYR A 244 -18.62 -5.05 -2.81
N SER A 245 -18.35 -6.31 -3.09
CA SER A 245 -18.86 -7.45 -2.35
C SER A 245 -18.05 -8.70 -2.67
N ASN A 246 -18.16 -9.72 -1.84
CA ASN A 246 -17.72 -11.07 -2.16
C ASN A 246 -18.92 -12.00 -2.19
N ALA A 247 -19.00 -12.83 -3.23
CA ALA A 247 -20.09 -13.76 -3.43
C ALA A 247 -20.26 -14.75 -2.27
N GLU A 248 -21.47 -15.17 -2.03
CA GLU A 248 -21.76 -16.34 -1.20
C GLU A 248 -21.27 -17.61 -1.90
N MET A 249 -20.75 -18.55 -1.14
CA MET A 249 -20.39 -19.90 -1.59
C MET A 249 -21.00 -20.90 -0.62
N VAL A 250 -22.17 -21.42 -1.00
CA VAL A 250 -22.96 -22.32 -0.15
C VAL A 250 -22.25 -23.65 0.07
N SER A 251 -21.51 -24.13 -0.94
CA SER A 251 -20.75 -25.38 -0.88
C SER A 251 -19.81 -25.43 0.31
N ILE A 252 -19.13 -24.31 0.59
CA ILE A 252 -18.15 -24.21 1.69
C ILE A 252 -18.64 -23.38 2.88
N GLY A 253 -19.91 -22.97 2.90
CA GLY A 253 -20.49 -22.18 3.99
C GLY A 253 -19.98 -20.74 4.08
N LYS A 254 -19.43 -20.19 3.00
CA LYS A 254 -18.99 -18.80 2.95
C LYS A 254 -20.18 -17.87 2.71
N ALA A 255 -20.44 -16.99 3.65
CA ALA A 255 -21.49 -15.97 3.50
C ALA A 255 -21.08 -14.87 2.48
N LYS A 256 -22.08 -14.19 1.92
CA LYS A 256 -21.89 -12.97 1.14
C LYS A 256 -21.37 -11.84 2.05
N ASN A 257 -20.37 -11.12 1.56
CA ASN A 257 -19.80 -9.95 2.26
C ASN A 257 -20.06 -8.69 1.42
N TYR A 258 -20.15 -7.54 2.12
CA TYR A 258 -20.22 -6.24 1.48
C TYR A 258 -19.01 -5.40 1.90
N ASP A 259 -18.44 -4.69 0.92
CA ASP A 259 -17.27 -3.86 1.08
C ASP A 259 -17.61 -2.43 0.66
N TYR A 260 -17.39 -1.45 1.56
CA TYR A 260 -17.79 -0.07 1.31
C TYR A 260 -16.61 0.88 1.36
N ASP A 261 -16.72 1.96 0.59
CA ASP A 261 -15.71 3.01 0.52
C ASP A 261 -15.92 4.06 1.62
N GLY A 262 -15.05 5.06 1.65
CA GLY A 262 -15.18 6.26 2.46
C GLY A 262 -14.20 6.37 3.62
N PRO A 263 -12.98 6.89 3.39
CA PRO A 263 -12.01 7.11 4.47
C PRO A 263 -12.49 8.02 5.60
N SER A 264 -13.40 8.94 5.30
CA SER A 264 -14.01 9.86 6.28
C SER A 264 -15.41 9.43 6.75
N GLY A 265 -15.69 8.12 6.71
CA GLY A 265 -16.98 7.51 7.03
C GLY A 265 -17.52 6.69 5.85
N LEU A 266 -18.36 5.73 6.14
CA LEU A 266 -18.85 4.79 5.13
C LEU A 266 -19.63 5.51 4.01
N GLN A 267 -19.38 5.09 2.78
CA GLN A 267 -20.06 5.57 1.57
C GLN A 267 -20.51 4.40 0.72
N ALA A 268 -21.78 4.39 0.36
CA ALA A 268 -22.34 3.40 -0.55
C ALA A 268 -22.05 3.78 -2.00
N ASN A 269 -21.08 3.10 -2.64
CA ASN A 269 -20.75 3.30 -4.05
C ASN A 269 -21.61 2.43 -4.98
N ALA A 270 -21.92 1.22 -4.56
CA ALA A 270 -22.78 0.28 -5.31
C ALA A 270 -23.42 -0.73 -4.35
N GLY A 271 -24.70 -1.05 -4.62
CA GLY A 271 -25.38 -2.15 -3.97
C GLY A 271 -25.42 -2.11 -2.44
N THR A 272 -26.33 -1.33 -1.85
CA THR A 272 -26.54 -1.38 -0.40
C THR A 272 -27.22 -2.67 -0.02
N PRO A 273 -26.81 -3.35 1.06
CA PRO A 273 -27.59 -4.47 1.60
C PRO A 273 -29.05 -4.07 1.84
N ASP A 274 -29.96 -5.00 1.61
CA ASP A 274 -31.37 -4.76 1.89
C ASP A 274 -31.58 -4.36 3.35
N GLY A 275 -32.31 -3.27 3.57
CA GLY A 275 -32.60 -2.77 4.90
C GLY A 275 -31.55 -1.82 5.51
N VAL A 276 -30.43 -1.56 4.85
CA VAL A 276 -29.45 -0.58 5.31
C VAL A 276 -29.88 0.84 4.97
N ASP A 277 -30.06 1.65 5.99
CA ASP A 277 -30.38 3.08 5.84
C ASP A 277 -29.09 3.88 5.54
N LYS A 278 -28.86 4.18 4.27
CA LYS A 278 -27.72 4.94 3.75
C LYS A 278 -27.53 6.33 4.37
N GLY A 279 -28.53 6.85 5.07
CA GLY A 279 -28.48 8.19 5.66
C GLY A 279 -27.95 8.27 7.07
N LYS A 280 -27.57 7.15 7.69
CA LYS A 280 -27.28 7.08 9.14
C LYS A 280 -25.81 6.88 9.51
N TRP A 281 -24.89 6.81 8.54
CA TRP A 281 -23.48 6.71 8.86
C TRP A 281 -22.88 8.07 9.21
N THR A 282 -21.95 8.04 10.16
CA THR A 282 -21.26 9.24 10.62
C THR A 282 -20.27 9.75 9.57
N GLY A 283 -20.38 11.03 9.22
CA GLY A 283 -19.35 11.77 8.48
C GLY A 283 -18.28 12.30 9.43
N PHE A 284 -17.05 11.85 9.26
CA PHE A 284 -15.89 12.33 10.00
C PHE A 284 -15.18 13.45 9.24
N GLY A 285 -14.33 14.21 9.92
CA GLY A 285 -13.41 15.16 9.28
C GLY A 285 -12.43 14.46 8.34
N GLY A 286 -11.85 15.22 7.41
CA GLY A 286 -10.82 14.70 6.50
C GLY A 286 -9.62 14.13 7.25
N GLN A 287 -8.93 13.18 6.63
CA GLN A 287 -7.80 12.48 7.25
C GLN A 287 -6.65 13.42 7.63
N MET A 288 -6.46 14.50 6.87
CA MET A 288 -5.47 15.53 7.21
C MET A 288 -5.76 16.21 8.56
N ASN A 289 -7.05 16.37 8.93
CA ASN A 289 -7.41 16.97 10.22
C ASN A 289 -7.04 16.02 11.38
N LEU A 290 -7.24 14.71 11.16
CA LEU A 290 -6.79 13.70 12.12
C LEU A 290 -5.27 13.70 12.24
N ALA A 291 -4.54 13.83 11.12
CA ALA A 291 -3.08 13.85 11.11
C ALA A 291 -2.49 15.01 11.90
N GLN A 292 -3.09 16.21 11.81
CA GLN A 292 -2.66 17.39 12.56
C GLN A 292 -2.74 17.23 14.08
N THR A 293 -3.48 16.24 14.55
CA THR A 293 -3.58 15.96 15.99
C THR A 293 -2.37 15.21 16.54
N PHE A 294 -1.60 14.51 15.71
CA PHE A 294 -0.54 13.57 16.12
C PHE A 294 -1.03 12.56 17.16
N ASN A 295 -2.32 12.19 17.10
CA ASN A 295 -2.97 11.36 18.10
C ASN A 295 -3.38 9.99 17.52
N ILE A 296 -2.57 8.98 17.79
CA ILE A 296 -2.82 7.60 17.33
C ILE A 296 -4.02 6.94 18.03
N GLU A 297 -4.31 7.33 19.28
CA GLU A 297 -5.48 6.81 20.01
C GLU A 297 -6.79 7.35 19.42
N LEU A 298 -6.79 8.60 18.98
CA LEU A 298 -7.93 9.16 18.25
C LEU A 298 -8.11 8.46 16.90
N ALA A 299 -7.00 8.14 16.21
CA ALA A 299 -7.04 7.36 14.98
C ALA A 299 -7.64 5.96 15.20
N PHE A 300 -7.23 5.27 16.28
CA PHE A 300 -7.82 3.99 16.68
C PHE A 300 -9.33 4.12 16.96
N SER A 301 -9.71 5.16 17.72
CA SER A 301 -11.11 5.39 18.08
C SER A 301 -11.98 5.66 16.85
N MET A 302 -11.47 6.44 15.88
CA MET A 302 -12.16 6.67 14.61
C MET A 302 -12.35 5.37 13.84
N GLY A 303 -11.27 4.57 13.65
CA GLY A 303 -11.35 3.28 12.96
C GLY A 303 -12.34 2.32 13.62
N ARG A 304 -12.33 2.25 14.96
CA ARG A 304 -13.26 1.42 15.73
C ARG A 304 -14.71 1.88 15.59
N THR A 305 -14.95 3.18 15.58
CA THR A 305 -16.31 3.73 15.43
C THR A 305 -16.87 3.40 14.06
N ILE A 306 -16.09 3.63 13.00
CA ILE A 306 -16.49 3.27 11.62
C ILE A 306 -16.69 1.76 11.49
N GLY A 307 -15.81 0.97 12.09
CA GLY A 307 -15.94 -0.50 12.12
C GLY A 307 -17.22 -0.98 12.82
N ASN A 308 -17.59 -0.35 13.94
CA ASN A 308 -18.84 -0.66 14.63
C ASN A 308 -20.08 -0.30 13.78
N GLU A 309 -20.06 0.84 13.08
CA GLU A 309 -21.13 1.22 12.15
C GLU A 309 -21.23 0.25 10.96
N ALA A 310 -20.09 -0.16 10.42
CA ALA A 310 -20.00 -1.14 9.35
C ALA A 310 -20.63 -2.47 9.78
N GLN A 311 -20.21 -3.00 10.93
CA GLN A 311 -20.71 -4.27 11.45
C GLN A 311 -22.21 -4.21 11.74
N ALA A 312 -22.69 -3.12 12.35
CA ALA A 312 -24.11 -2.94 12.63
C ALA A 312 -24.99 -2.88 11.37
N THR A 313 -24.38 -2.60 10.22
CA THR A 313 -25.06 -2.50 8.92
C THR A 313 -24.71 -3.64 7.94
N GLY A 314 -24.05 -4.71 8.43
CA GLY A 314 -23.73 -5.90 7.62
C GLY A 314 -22.59 -5.70 6.63
N ILE A 315 -21.73 -4.70 6.85
CA ILE A 315 -20.55 -4.40 6.04
C ILE A 315 -19.34 -5.06 6.69
N SER A 316 -18.59 -5.84 5.92
CA SER A 316 -17.44 -6.61 6.42
C SER A 316 -16.11 -6.01 6.02
N GLY A 317 -16.07 -5.26 4.91
CA GLY A 317 -14.86 -4.65 4.37
C GLY A 317 -15.00 -3.15 4.16
N TRP A 318 -13.89 -2.44 4.40
CA TRP A 318 -13.83 -0.99 4.29
C TRP A 318 -12.65 -0.56 3.42
N TYR A 319 -12.93 0.17 2.31
CA TYR A 319 -11.90 0.69 1.40
C TYR A 319 -11.22 1.92 1.98
N ALA A 320 -10.47 1.69 3.05
CA ALA A 320 -9.65 2.65 3.79
C ALA A 320 -8.62 1.92 4.66
N PRO A 321 -7.65 2.64 5.27
CA PRO A 321 -7.34 4.05 5.06
C PRO A 321 -6.56 4.31 3.77
N GLY A 322 -6.59 5.57 3.29
CA GLY A 322 -5.66 6.06 2.29
C GLY A 322 -4.39 6.60 2.96
N VAL A 323 -3.22 6.07 2.59
CA VAL A 323 -1.93 6.47 3.19
C VAL A 323 -0.95 7.06 2.18
N ASN A 324 -1.41 7.42 0.99
CA ASN A 324 -0.61 8.16 0.03
C ASN A 324 -0.22 9.53 0.59
N LEU A 325 0.84 10.12 0.04
CA LEU A 325 1.44 11.32 0.60
C LEU A 325 0.92 12.59 -0.09
N HIS A 326 0.91 13.68 0.65
CA HIS A 326 0.66 15.03 0.13
C HIS A 326 1.90 15.51 -0.62
N ARG A 327 2.05 15.13 -1.90
CA ARG A 327 3.22 15.43 -2.71
C ARG A 327 3.13 16.80 -3.42
N THR A 328 1.95 17.13 -3.94
CA THR A 328 1.70 18.36 -4.70
C THR A 328 0.38 18.98 -4.24
N PRO A 329 0.26 20.31 -4.20
CA PRO A 329 -1.00 20.95 -3.79
C PRO A 329 -2.17 20.72 -4.75
N TYR A 330 -1.91 20.15 -5.93
CA TYR A 330 -2.90 19.99 -7.01
C TYR A 330 -3.63 18.65 -7.02
N ASN A 331 -3.54 17.85 -5.96
CA ASN A 331 -4.27 16.60 -5.87
C ASN A 331 -5.58 16.79 -5.10
N GLY A 332 -6.71 16.60 -5.77
CA GLY A 332 -8.05 16.72 -5.16
C GLY A 332 -8.40 15.63 -4.15
N ARG A 333 -7.56 14.62 -3.95
CA ARG A 333 -7.81 13.50 -3.02
C ARG A 333 -7.14 13.63 -1.67
N TYR A 334 -6.51 14.77 -1.35
CA TYR A 334 -5.82 14.96 -0.08
C TYR A 334 -6.72 14.96 1.15
N PHE A 335 -8.02 15.16 0.99
CA PHE A 335 -8.98 15.00 2.08
C PHE A 335 -8.98 13.57 2.67
N GLU A 336 -8.63 12.56 1.88
CA GLU A 336 -8.59 11.15 2.29
C GLU A 336 -7.19 10.63 2.66
N TYR A 337 -6.15 11.48 2.56
CA TYR A 337 -4.78 11.16 2.93
C TYR A 337 -4.34 11.97 4.15
N TYR A 338 -3.35 11.46 4.89
CA TYR A 338 -3.01 12.03 6.20
C TYR A 338 -2.06 13.22 6.11
N SER A 339 -0.88 13.05 5.48
CA SER A 339 0.23 13.99 5.58
C SER A 339 1.19 13.85 4.40
N GLU A 340 2.13 14.77 4.30
CA GLU A 340 3.34 14.61 3.49
C GLU A 340 4.40 13.73 4.17
N ASP A 341 4.32 13.57 5.50
CA ASP A 341 5.23 12.75 6.27
C ASP A 341 4.86 11.27 6.24
N THR A 342 5.85 10.43 5.95
CA THR A 342 5.68 8.99 5.74
C THR A 342 5.38 8.24 7.02
N VAL A 343 6.02 8.65 8.12
CA VAL A 343 5.91 7.99 9.42
C VAL A 343 4.57 8.35 10.07
N LEU A 344 4.22 9.63 10.06
CA LEU A 344 2.93 10.09 10.57
C LEU A 344 1.76 9.43 9.82
N SER A 345 1.80 9.42 8.49
CA SER A 345 0.77 8.77 7.65
C SER A 345 0.67 7.28 7.94
N GLY A 346 1.82 6.61 8.06
CA GLY A 346 1.87 5.18 8.33
C GLY A 346 1.29 4.80 9.69
N TRP A 347 1.68 5.51 10.76
CA TRP A 347 1.19 5.22 12.11
C TRP A 347 -0.28 5.53 12.29
N LEU A 348 -0.77 6.66 11.76
CA LEU A 348 -2.21 6.97 11.83
C LEU A 348 -3.01 5.94 11.04
N GLY A 349 -2.57 5.58 9.82
CA GLY A 349 -3.19 4.50 9.05
C GLY A 349 -3.19 3.17 9.81
N ALA A 350 -2.07 2.81 10.44
CA ALA A 350 -1.97 1.60 11.24
C ALA A 350 -2.98 1.55 12.39
N TYR A 351 -3.17 2.66 13.11
CA TYR A 351 -4.09 2.69 14.24
C TYR A 351 -5.56 2.75 13.80
N VAL A 352 -5.89 3.40 12.69
CA VAL A 352 -7.22 3.31 12.07
C VAL A 352 -7.54 1.85 11.70
N ILE A 353 -6.58 1.12 11.10
CA ILE A 353 -6.74 -0.30 10.78
C ILE A 353 -6.96 -1.13 12.03
N LYS A 354 -6.13 -0.96 13.06
CA LYS A 354 -6.31 -1.65 14.36
C LYS A 354 -7.71 -1.41 14.94
N GLY A 355 -8.18 -0.17 14.87
CA GLY A 355 -9.51 0.20 15.33
C GLY A 355 -10.60 -0.56 14.57
N SER A 356 -10.56 -0.56 13.25
CA SER A 356 -11.51 -1.27 12.39
C SER A 356 -11.48 -2.79 12.62
N LEU A 357 -10.27 -3.37 12.68
CA LEU A 357 -10.11 -4.80 12.96
C LEU A 357 -10.63 -5.19 14.34
N SER A 358 -10.55 -4.31 15.34
CA SER A 358 -11.14 -4.55 16.67
C SER A 358 -12.66 -4.67 16.66
N ALA A 359 -13.30 -4.20 15.59
CA ALA A 359 -14.71 -4.35 15.31
C ALA A 359 -15.00 -5.43 14.24
N ASN A 360 -14.04 -6.31 13.95
CA ASN A 360 -14.13 -7.37 12.95
C ASN A 360 -14.42 -6.90 11.52
N VAL A 361 -13.97 -5.69 11.16
CA VAL A 361 -14.08 -5.14 9.80
C VAL A 361 -12.69 -5.02 9.21
N TYR A 362 -12.45 -5.72 8.10
CA TYR A 362 -11.17 -5.66 7.43
C TYR A 362 -11.04 -4.41 6.55
N CYS A 363 -9.80 -3.98 6.37
CA CYS A 363 -9.48 -2.77 5.63
C CYS A 363 -8.79 -3.08 4.31
N TYR A 364 -9.09 -2.29 3.28
CA TYR A 364 -8.32 -2.23 2.04
C TYR A 364 -7.43 -0.99 2.07
N LEU A 365 -6.22 -1.17 2.56
CA LEU A 365 -5.20 -0.12 2.59
C LEU A 365 -4.93 0.41 1.17
N LYS A 366 -5.06 1.71 0.94
CA LYS A 366 -5.07 2.28 -0.42
C LYS A 366 -4.25 3.57 -0.53
N HIS A 367 -3.84 3.94 -1.74
CA HIS A 367 -3.85 3.23 -3.03
C HIS A 367 -2.43 2.79 -3.34
N PHE A 368 -2.14 1.52 -3.38
CA PHE A 368 -0.79 0.95 -3.49
C PHE A 368 -0.35 0.87 -4.95
N ALA A 369 0.63 1.67 -5.39
CA ALA A 369 1.31 2.74 -4.72
C ALA A 369 1.53 3.93 -5.68
N LEU A 370 2.10 5.05 -5.16
CA LEU A 370 2.42 6.24 -5.96
C LEU A 370 1.19 6.96 -6.56
N SER A 371 0.08 6.95 -5.83
CA SER A 371 -1.15 7.66 -6.23
C SER A 371 -1.22 9.08 -5.63
N GLU A 372 -0.12 9.83 -5.74
CA GLU A 372 0.00 11.19 -5.21
C GLU A 372 -0.48 12.26 -6.19
N MET A 373 -0.92 11.88 -7.39
CA MET A 373 -1.47 12.78 -8.39
C MET A 373 -2.86 12.33 -8.83
N GLY A 374 -3.87 13.18 -8.61
CA GLY A 374 -5.26 12.88 -8.94
C GLY A 374 -5.65 13.06 -10.40
N GLN A 375 -4.78 13.65 -11.25
CA GLN A 375 -5.08 13.88 -12.66
C GLN A 375 -4.72 12.68 -13.53
N ASN A 376 -5.68 12.21 -14.34
CA ASN A 376 -5.54 11.07 -15.25
C ASN A 376 -4.95 9.81 -14.56
N PRO A 377 -5.45 9.37 -13.41
CA PRO A 377 -4.81 8.35 -12.61
C PRO A 377 -4.60 7.04 -13.38
N THR A 378 -5.52 6.67 -14.27
CA THR A 378 -5.47 5.44 -15.08
C THR A 378 -4.42 5.46 -16.20
N ARG A 379 -3.86 6.62 -16.52
CA ARG A 379 -2.85 6.81 -17.58
C ARG A 379 -1.53 7.37 -17.08
N LEU A 380 -1.39 7.54 -15.77
CA LEU A 380 -0.19 8.07 -15.17
C LEU A 380 0.88 6.99 -15.08
N ASN A 381 2.10 7.33 -15.52
CA ASN A 381 3.31 6.56 -15.27
C ASN A 381 4.18 7.37 -14.30
N VAL A 382 4.58 6.76 -13.20
CA VAL A 382 5.40 7.41 -12.18
C VAL A 382 6.81 6.82 -12.23
N TRP A 383 7.78 7.66 -12.48
CA TRP A 383 9.18 7.29 -12.57
C TRP A 383 9.89 7.69 -11.28
N VAL A 384 10.44 6.73 -10.58
CA VAL A 384 10.98 6.91 -9.22
C VAL A 384 12.18 6.00 -9.01
N THR A 385 13.19 6.46 -8.27
CA THR A 385 14.29 5.59 -7.84
C THR A 385 13.79 4.60 -6.78
N GLU A 386 14.42 3.45 -6.66
CA GLU A 386 14.01 2.44 -5.67
C GLU A 386 14.18 2.98 -4.24
N GLN A 387 15.22 3.78 -3.98
CA GLN A 387 15.40 4.44 -2.70
C GLN A 387 14.20 5.34 -2.35
N ALA A 388 13.83 6.27 -3.23
CA ALA A 388 12.70 7.17 -2.99
C ALA A 388 11.38 6.41 -2.87
N LEU A 389 11.18 5.37 -3.67
CA LEU A 389 10.00 4.51 -3.57
C LEU A 389 9.89 3.88 -2.19
N ARG A 390 10.96 3.24 -1.70
CA ARG A 390 10.98 2.52 -0.41
C ARG A 390 10.85 3.45 0.79
N GLU A 391 11.67 4.50 0.82
CA GLU A 391 11.78 5.37 1.99
C GLU A 391 10.65 6.39 2.10
N THR A 392 10.02 6.71 0.97
CA THR A 392 8.97 7.75 0.91
C THR A 392 7.61 7.11 0.64
N TYR A 393 7.41 6.56 -0.55
CA TYR A 393 6.05 6.22 -1.01
C TYR A 393 5.54 4.87 -0.50
N LEU A 394 6.41 3.89 -0.23
CA LEU A 394 6.03 2.60 0.34
C LEU A 394 6.08 2.57 1.87
N ARG A 395 6.82 3.48 2.49
CA ARG A 395 7.00 3.48 3.95
C ARG A 395 5.70 3.54 4.73
N PRO A 396 4.70 4.40 4.40
CA PRO A 396 3.43 4.42 5.12
C PRO A 396 2.66 3.10 4.97
N PHE A 397 2.71 2.45 3.80
CA PHE A 397 2.11 1.14 3.60
C PHE A 397 2.81 0.06 4.42
N GLU A 398 4.14 0.08 4.46
CA GLU A 398 4.94 -0.85 5.27
C GLU A 398 4.55 -0.77 6.75
N ILE A 399 4.47 0.45 7.31
CA ILE A 399 4.05 0.67 8.70
C ILE A 399 2.61 0.18 8.90
N ALA A 400 1.69 0.53 8.02
CA ALA A 400 0.29 0.14 8.13
C ALA A 400 0.10 -1.40 8.08
N VAL A 401 0.90 -2.11 7.28
CA VAL A 401 0.87 -3.59 7.23
C VAL A 401 1.52 -4.21 8.46
N LYS A 402 2.74 -3.79 8.80
CA LYS A 402 3.51 -4.41 9.89
C LYS A 402 2.97 -4.08 11.27
N GLU A 403 2.55 -2.84 11.49
CA GLU A 403 2.07 -2.36 12.78
C GLU A 403 0.55 -2.39 12.88
N GLY A 404 -0.16 -2.08 11.80
CA GLY A 404 -1.63 -2.05 11.77
C GLY A 404 -2.27 -3.41 11.59
N GLY A 405 -1.55 -4.35 11.00
CA GLY A 405 -2.09 -5.67 10.66
C GLY A 405 -3.02 -5.63 9.44
N ALA A 406 -2.82 -4.68 8.51
CA ALA A 406 -3.59 -4.63 7.28
C ALA A 406 -3.56 -5.98 6.55
N ASN A 407 -4.72 -6.49 6.18
CA ASN A 407 -4.92 -7.78 5.54
C ASN A 407 -5.53 -7.68 4.13
N GLY A 408 -5.87 -6.47 3.69
CA GLY A 408 -6.31 -6.14 2.35
C GLY A 408 -5.57 -4.93 1.80
N VAL A 409 -5.35 -4.89 0.49
CA VAL A 409 -4.70 -3.78 -0.20
C VAL A 409 -5.46 -3.47 -1.49
N MET A 410 -5.74 -2.19 -1.73
CA MET A 410 -6.25 -1.71 -3.01
C MET A 410 -5.10 -1.13 -3.82
N THR A 411 -4.86 -1.69 -5.00
CA THR A 411 -3.82 -1.20 -5.92
C THR A 411 -4.19 0.15 -6.52
N ALA A 412 -3.18 0.94 -6.87
CA ALA A 412 -3.37 2.22 -7.54
C ALA A 412 -3.68 2.04 -9.03
N PHE A 413 -4.30 3.04 -9.64
CA PHE A 413 -4.57 3.05 -11.07
C PHE A 413 -3.35 3.35 -11.93
N ASN A 414 -2.35 4.02 -11.37
CA ASN A 414 -1.14 4.41 -12.06
C ASN A 414 -0.17 3.24 -12.22
N ARG A 415 0.86 3.46 -13.01
CA ARG A 415 1.96 2.54 -13.24
C ARG A 415 3.22 3.04 -12.55
N ILE A 416 4.10 2.11 -12.19
CA ILE A 416 5.48 2.42 -11.79
C ILE A 416 6.37 2.16 -13.00
N GLY A 417 6.98 3.21 -13.52
CA GLY A 417 7.59 3.16 -14.83
C GLY A 417 6.54 2.78 -15.89
N GLY A 418 6.79 1.71 -16.62
CA GLY A 418 5.83 1.15 -17.59
C GLY A 418 4.97 0.01 -17.03
N THR A 419 5.17 -0.39 -15.79
CA THR A 419 4.54 -1.60 -15.21
C THR A 419 3.34 -1.22 -14.35
N TRP A 420 2.24 -1.93 -14.57
CA TRP A 420 0.97 -1.78 -13.85
C TRP A 420 0.83 -2.87 -12.79
#